data_f9f9f8c84e5a82b5319bcae729d890dc
#
_entry.id   f9f9f8c84e5a82b5319bcae729d890dc
#
_cell.length_a   1.000
_cell.length_b   1.000
_cell.length_c   1.000
_cell.angle_alpha   90.00
_cell.angle_beta   90.00
_cell.angle_gamma   90.00
#
_symmetry.space_group_name_H-M   'P 1'
#
loop_
_entity.id
_entity.type
_entity.pdbx_description
1 polymer ?
#
loop_
_entity_poly.entity_id
_entity_poly.type
_entity_poly.pdbx_seq_one_letter_code
_entity_poly.pdbx_strand_id
1 'polypeptide(L)'
;MSRAQHLADSEVPEQLMQGHYARKQLGSRSRIIAWSHRRRLRMAAHLAAPYAGQPLLDYGCGDGTFLAQISPLFPDATGADADAGQIDECRKRFANLRRVSFIATRDLAGSNYDRRFGLICCMEVLEHCVDADVDYLLEDLDRLLAPGGAIIISVPIEVGPALIGKELLRAIAGRRRIGDYQYRDSYRWGELMRMACAGAATVIARPTHPFGTGVAHSHKGFNWRRLRSPIERRFVIRDVRFSPFDGFAGWLSSQVWFRCERLP
;
A
#
# COMPACT_ATOMS: atom_id res chain seq x y z
N MET A 1 14.17 -11.74 -20.31
CA MET A 1 13.64 -11.10 -19.08
C MET A 1 14.79 -10.45 -18.35
N SER A 2 14.62 -9.20 -17.91
CA SER A 2 15.64 -8.52 -17.08
C SER A 2 15.70 -9.14 -15.67
N ARG A 3 16.83 -8.95 -14.96
CA ARG A 3 16.97 -9.37 -13.54
C ARG A 3 15.84 -8.80 -12.67
N ALA A 4 15.42 -7.57 -12.97
CA ALA A 4 14.33 -6.90 -12.27
C ALA A 4 12.98 -7.59 -12.50
N GLN A 5 12.67 -8.00 -13.72
CA GLN A 5 11.47 -8.77 -14.03
C GLN A 5 11.48 -10.15 -13.36
N HIS A 6 12.62 -10.84 -13.39
CA HIS A 6 12.76 -12.13 -12.70
C HIS A 6 12.49 -12.03 -11.21
N LEU A 7 13.01 -10.99 -10.54
CA LEU A 7 12.77 -10.74 -9.13
C LEU A 7 11.29 -10.37 -8.85
N ALA A 8 10.67 -9.57 -9.72
CA ALA A 8 9.26 -9.21 -9.61
C ALA A 8 8.33 -10.42 -9.72
N ASP A 9 8.70 -11.42 -10.54
CA ASP A 9 7.94 -12.64 -10.71
C ASP A 9 8.27 -13.73 -9.67
N SER A 10 9.34 -13.55 -8.88
CA SER A 10 9.74 -14.50 -7.85
C SER A 10 8.74 -14.51 -6.68
N GLU A 11 8.64 -15.65 -6.01
CA GLU A 11 7.92 -15.73 -4.74
C GLU A 11 8.72 -15.00 -3.63
N VAL A 12 7.98 -14.48 -2.63
CA VAL A 12 8.62 -13.91 -1.43
C VAL A 12 9.47 -14.99 -0.77
N PRO A 13 10.79 -14.78 -0.60
CA PRO A 13 11.65 -15.75 0.02
C PRO A 13 11.16 -16.12 1.43
N GLU A 14 11.26 -17.39 1.81
CA GLU A 14 10.79 -17.89 3.11
C GLU A 14 11.41 -17.12 4.29
N GLN A 15 12.67 -16.71 4.15
CA GLN A 15 13.40 -15.91 5.15
C GLN A 15 12.72 -14.55 5.44
N LEU A 16 11.96 -13.99 4.49
CA LEU A 16 11.21 -12.76 4.66
C LEU A 16 9.81 -12.98 5.28
N MET A 17 9.37 -14.23 5.42
CA MET A 17 8.05 -14.58 5.94
C MET A 17 7.92 -14.46 7.47
N GLN A 18 8.92 -13.93 8.17
CA GLN A 18 8.94 -13.79 9.62
C GLN A 18 8.24 -12.54 10.16
N GLY A 19 7.96 -11.54 9.31
CA GLY A 19 7.26 -10.31 9.69
C GLY A 19 5.79 -10.54 10.07
N HIS A 20 5.22 -9.61 10.83
CA HIS A 20 3.82 -9.69 11.26
C HIS A 20 2.87 -9.78 10.06
N TYR A 21 3.03 -8.86 9.10
CA TYR A 21 2.25 -8.85 7.85
C TYR A 21 2.48 -10.15 7.05
N ALA A 22 3.74 -10.54 6.85
CA ALA A 22 4.07 -11.71 6.07
C ALA A 22 3.45 -12.98 6.66
N ARG A 23 3.60 -13.23 7.96
CA ARG A 23 2.98 -14.39 8.63
C ARG A 23 1.46 -14.38 8.52
N LYS A 24 0.83 -13.22 8.75
CA LYS A 24 -0.62 -13.08 8.81
C LYS A 24 -1.28 -13.15 7.45
N GLN A 25 -0.69 -12.53 6.45
CA GLN A 25 -1.29 -12.35 5.13
C GLN A 25 -0.73 -13.35 4.10
N LEU A 26 0.58 -13.45 3.95
CA LEU A 26 1.20 -14.35 2.98
C LEU A 26 1.19 -15.81 3.47
N GLY A 27 1.31 -16.01 4.79
CA GLY A 27 1.18 -17.32 5.47
C GLY A 27 -0.24 -17.66 5.90
N SER A 28 -1.26 -16.94 5.44
CA SER A 28 -2.66 -17.16 5.82
C SER A 28 -3.12 -18.58 5.52
N ARG A 29 -3.90 -19.20 6.46
CA ARG A 29 -4.57 -20.48 6.25
C ARG A 29 -5.54 -20.46 5.06
N SER A 30 -6.04 -19.29 4.67
CA SER A 30 -6.85 -19.12 3.46
C SER A 30 -5.94 -18.93 2.25
N ARG A 31 -5.93 -19.94 1.36
CA ARG A 31 -5.17 -19.89 0.10
C ARG A 31 -5.54 -18.69 -0.78
N ILE A 32 -6.80 -18.25 -0.76
CA ILE A 32 -7.29 -17.10 -1.52
C ILE A 32 -6.69 -15.81 -0.97
N ILE A 33 -6.66 -15.64 0.36
CA ILE A 33 -6.07 -14.47 1.01
C ILE A 33 -4.56 -14.44 0.70
N ALA A 34 -3.84 -15.52 0.97
CA ALA A 34 -2.41 -15.60 0.69
C ALA A 34 -2.09 -15.32 -0.79
N TRP A 35 -2.86 -15.90 -1.71
CA TRP A 35 -2.71 -15.66 -3.15
C TRP A 35 -2.93 -14.18 -3.51
N SER A 36 -3.97 -13.54 -3.00
CA SER A 36 -4.26 -12.12 -3.26
C SER A 36 -3.13 -11.21 -2.81
N HIS A 37 -2.59 -11.45 -1.60
CA HIS A 37 -1.46 -10.67 -1.07
C HIS A 37 -0.15 -10.92 -1.83
N ARG A 38 0.13 -12.16 -2.26
CA ARG A 38 1.28 -12.46 -3.13
C ARG A 38 1.15 -11.74 -4.48
N ARG A 39 -0.04 -11.73 -5.08
CA ARG A 39 -0.29 -10.98 -6.33
C ARG A 39 -0.09 -9.47 -6.15
N ARG A 40 -0.45 -8.92 -4.99
CA ARG A 40 -0.17 -7.53 -4.66
C ARG A 40 1.33 -7.23 -4.64
N LEU A 41 2.12 -8.01 -3.90
CA LEU A 41 3.57 -7.82 -3.85
C LEU A 41 4.23 -7.97 -5.23
N ARG A 42 3.77 -8.92 -6.05
CA ARG A 42 4.24 -9.06 -7.44
C ARG A 42 3.91 -7.83 -8.28
N MET A 43 2.70 -7.29 -8.17
CA MET A 43 2.32 -6.06 -8.89
C MET A 43 3.20 -4.89 -8.46
N ALA A 44 3.43 -4.70 -7.15
CA ALA A 44 4.32 -3.68 -6.63
C ALA A 44 5.75 -3.83 -7.19
N ALA A 45 6.30 -5.02 -7.12
CA ALA A 45 7.65 -5.31 -7.66
C ALA A 45 7.72 -5.09 -9.17
N HIS A 46 6.68 -5.47 -9.93
CA HIS A 46 6.60 -5.25 -11.37
C HIS A 46 6.57 -3.75 -11.72
N LEU A 47 5.78 -2.97 -10.99
CA LEU A 47 5.71 -1.51 -11.19
C LEU A 47 7.01 -0.81 -10.77
N ALA A 48 7.72 -1.33 -9.74
CA ALA A 48 9.00 -0.80 -9.26
C ALA A 48 10.20 -1.17 -10.17
N ALA A 49 10.14 -2.31 -10.85
CA ALA A 49 11.25 -2.84 -11.65
C ALA A 49 11.85 -1.87 -12.69
N PRO A 50 11.07 -1.02 -13.41
CA PRO A 50 11.61 -0.04 -14.35
C PRO A 50 12.53 1.02 -13.71
N TYR A 51 12.44 1.21 -12.40
CA TYR A 51 13.22 2.19 -11.63
C TYR A 51 14.42 1.58 -10.91
N ALA A 52 14.78 0.35 -11.24
CA ALA A 52 15.95 -0.33 -10.69
C ALA A 52 17.21 0.55 -10.82
N GLY A 53 18.04 0.59 -9.78
CA GLY A 53 19.23 1.44 -9.73
C GLY A 53 18.99 2.84 -9.16
N GLN A 54 17.76 3.27 -8.94
CA GLN A 54 17.42 4.54 -8.30
C GLN A 54 17.37 4.39 -6.76
N PRO A 55 17.56 5.47 -5.97
CA PRO A 55 17.19 5.46 -4.56
C PRO A 55 15.69 5.22 -4.39
N LEU A 56 15.33 4.31 -3.48
CA LEU A 56 13.94 3.89 -3.22
C LEU A 56 13.48 4.33 -1.82
N LEU A 57 12.26 4.83 -1.73
CA LEU A 57 11.52 4.98 -0.48
C LEU A 57 10.27 4.09 -0.49
N ASP A 58 10.11 3.27 0.54
CA ASP A 58 8.85 2.59 0.86
C ASP A 58 8.17 3.35 2.01
N TYR A 59 7.23 4.22 1.66
CA TYR A 59 6.52 5.09 2.61
C TYR A 59 5.31 4.35 3.17
N GLY A 60 5.29 4.09 4.47
CA GLY A 60 4.38 3.15 5.12
C GLY A 60 4.85 1.71 4.93
N CYS A 61 6.14 1.44 5.20
CA CYS A 61 6.77 0.15 4.89
C CYS A 61 6.28 -1.02 5.74
N GLY A 62 5.52 -0.75 6.80
CA GLY A 62 5.03 -1.75 7.73
C GLY A 62 6.15 -2.65 8.26
N ASP A 63 6.01 -3.96 8.09
CA ASP A 63 7.01 -4.92 8.54
C ASP A 63 8.24 -5.07 7.62
N GLY A 64 8.39 -4.20 6.60
CA GLY A 64 9.53 -4.16 5.69
C GLY A 64 9.65 -5.33 4.72
N THR A 65 8.68 -6.25 4.68
CA THR A 65 8.75 -7.45 3.83
C THR A 65 8.88 -7.10 2.35
N PHE A 66 8.10 -6.15 1.84
CA PHE A 66 8.20 -5.70 0.45
C PHE A 66 9.56 -5.08 0.14
N LEU A 67 9.99 -4.14 0.99
CA LEU A 67 11.27 -3.45 0.81
C LEU A 67 12.43 -4.44 0.78
N ALA A 68 12.47 -5.40 1.71
CA ALA A 68 13.50 -6.43 1.77
C ALA A 68 13.51 -7.31 0.50
N GLN A 69 12.32 -7.64 -0.06
CA GLN A 69 12.18 -8.42 -1.27
C GLN A 69 12.80 -7.72 -2.49
N ILE A 70 12.54 -6.42 -2.67
CA ILE A 70 12.96 -5.69 -3.87
C ILE A 70 14.30 -4.96 -3.71
N SER A 71 14.82 -4.83 -2.50
CA SER A 71 16.07 -4.12 -2.21
C SER A 71 17.28 -4.53 -3.05
N PRO A 72 17.41 -5.79 -3.55
CA PRO A 72 18.52 -6.16 -4.43
C PRO A 72 18.55 -5.41 -5.77
N LEU A 73 17.46 -4.73 -6.14
CA LEU A 73 17.37 -3.90 -7.35
C LEU A 73 17.77 -2.45 -7.12
N PHE A 74 17.86 -2.01 -5.86
CA PHE A 74 18.04 -0.62 -5.49
C PHE A 74 19.34 -0.44 -4.69
N PRO A 75 20.18 0.54 -5.05
CA PRO A 75 21.48 0.76 -4.36
C PRO A 75 21.29 1.34 -2.95
N ASP A 76 20.18 2.03 -2.74
CA ASP A 76 19.80 2.69 -1.50
C ASP A 76 18.27 2.55 -1.35
N ALA A 77 17.84 1.82 -0.34
CA ALA A 77 16.43 1.53 -0.08
C ALA A 77 16.09 1.95 1.36
N THR A 78 15.16 2.87 1.50
CA THR A 78 14.69 3.39 2.79
C THR A 78 13.25 2.95 3.02
N GLY A 79 12.98 2.32 4.17
CA GLY A 79 11.64 2.08 4.67
C GLY A 79 11.28 3.12 5.72
N ALA A 80 10.11 3.74 5.60
CA ALA A 80 9.62 4.69 6.58
C ALA A 80 8.22 4.28 7.05
N ASP A 81 7.98 4.32 8.36
CA ASP A 81 6.67 4.07 8.94
C ASP A 81 6.40 5.00 10.13
N ALA A 82 5.12 5.27 10.40
CA ALA A 82 4.70 6.06 11.54
C ALA A 82 4.82 5.29 12.86
N ASP A 83 4.76 3.95 12.81
CA ASP A 83 4.91 3.08 13.98
C ASP A 83 6.39 2.83 14.27
N ALA A 84 6.90 3.52 15.30
CA ALA A 84 8.29 3.37 15.74
C ALA A 84 8.61 1.92 16.19
N GLY A 85 7.65 1.20 16.76
CA GLY A 85 7.83 -0.19 17.18
C GLY A 85 8.06 -1.12 15.98
N GLN A 86 7.33 -0.93 14.89
CA GLN A 86 7.56 -1.65 13.63
C GLN A 86 8.93 -1.31 13.03
N ILE A 87 9.34 -0.05 13.07
CA ILE A 87 10.67 0.37 12.58
C ILE A 87 11.79 -0.32 13.38
N ASP A 88 11.67 -0.38 14.69
CA ASP A 88 12.68 -1.05 15.53
C ASP A 88 12.72 -2.58 15.27
N GLU A 89 11.58 -3.20 15.01
CA GLU A 89 11.53 -4.61 14.59
C GLU A 89 12.19 -4.80 13.22
N CYS A 90 11.92 -3.93 12.25
CA CYS A 90 12.54 -3.96 10.93
C CYS A 90 14.06 -3.81 11.02
N ARG A 91 14.57 -2.87 11.80
CA ARG A 91 16.00 -2.66 12.01
C ARG A 91 16.69 -3.92 12.55
N LYS A 92 16.07 -4.60 13.53
CA LYS A 92 16.60 -5.84 14.10
C LYS A 92 16.57 -6.99 13.08
N ARG A 93 15.43 -7.15 12.38
CA ARG A 93 15.21 -8.26 11.46
C ARG A 93 16.05 -8.18 10.19
N PHE A 94 16.31 -6.99 9.70
CA PHE A 94 17.03 -6.75 8.46
C PHE A 94 18.42 -6.13 8.66
N ALA A 95 19.01 -6.26 9.85
CA ALA A 95 20.33 -5.71 10.19
C ALA A 95 21.47 -6.16 9.24
N ASN A 96 21.30 -7.31 8.58
CA ASN A 96 22.25 -7.85 7.61
C ASN A 96 22.11 -7.25 6.19
N LEU A 97 21.03 -6.51 5.91
CA LEU A 97 20.81 -5.88 4.61
C LEU A 97 21.51 -4.51 4.56
N ARG A 98 22.75 -4.48 4.10
CA ARG A 98 23.60 -3.27 4.11
C ARG A 98 23.08 -2.06 3.32
N ARG A 99 22.14 -2.27 2.40
CA ARG A 99 21.57 -1.23 1.51
C ARG A 99 20.16 -0.82 1.89
N VAL A 100 19.68 -1.29 3.04
CA VAL A 100 18.34 -1.03 3.54
C VAL A 100 18.45 -0.28 4.85
N SER A 101 17.73 0.83 4.95
CA SER A 101 17.59 1.60 6.19
C SER A 101 16.11 1.70 6.57
N PHE A 102 15.83 1.81 7.87
CA PHE A 102 14.48 1.98 8.38
C PHE A 102 14.43 3.18 9.34
N ILE A 103 13.49 4.09 9.10
CA ILE A 103 13.36 5.34 9.84
C ILE A 103 11.88 5.62 10.18
N ALA A 104 11.63 6.41 11.20
CA ALA A 104 10.28 6.89 11.44
C ALA A 104 9.91 7.95 10.38
N THR A 105 8.64 8.01 9.93
CA THR A 105 8.21 9.00 8.92
C THR A 105 8.49 10.43 9.33
N ARG A 106 8.41 10.76 10.63
CA ARG A 106 8.76 12.08 11.17
C ARG A 106 10.21 12.48 10.88
N ASP A 107 11.11 11.51 10.77
CA ASP A 107 12.54 11.74 10.54
C ASP A 107 12.83 12.11 9.06
N LEU A 108 11.87 11.90 8.15
CA LEU A 108 11.91 12.36 6.75
C LEU A 108 11.77 13.89 6.61
N ALA A 109 11.35 14.59 7.66
CA ALA A 109 11.19 16.05 7.64
C ALA A 109 12.53 16.81 7.47
N GLY A 110 13.67 16.14 7.63
CA GLY A 110 15.00 16.74 7.40
C GLY A 110 15.27 16.99 5.91
N SER A 111 15.92 18.12 5.60
CA SER A 111 16.30 18.53 4.23
C SER A 111 17.16 17.52 3.47
N ASN A 112 17.83 16.60 4.19
CA ASN A 112 18.65 15.54 3.60
C ASN A 112 17.86 14.55 2.74
N TYR A 113 16.52 14.55 2.85
CA TYR A 113 15.64 13.68 2.09
C TYR A 113 14.90 14.39 0.94
N ASP A 114 15.01 15.73 0.87
CA ASP A 114 14.38 16.50 -0.20
C ASP A 114 14.93 16.09 -1.56
N ARG A 115 14.03 15.81 -2.50
CA ARG A 115 14.39 15.45 -3.87
C ARG A 115 15.34 14.25 -4.00
N ARG A 116 15.33 13.34 -3.02
CA ARG A 116 16.29 12.24 -2.94
C ARG A 116 15.87 10.99 -3.70
N PHE A 117 14.58 10.64 -3.67
CA PHE A 117 14.13 9.31 -4.10
C PHE A 117 13.70 9.30 -5.55
N GLY A 118 14.32 8.44 -6.37
CA GLY A 118 13.94 8.23 -7.76
C GLY A 118 12.66 7.38 -7.88
N LEU A 119 12.37 6.57 -6.86
CA LEU A 119 11.11 5.84 -6.72
C LEU A 119 10.58 5.97 -5.30
N ILE A 120 9.29 6.28 -5.17
CA ILE A 120 8.55 6.22 -3.90
C ILE A 120 7.42 5.21 -4.06
N CYS A 121 7.33 4.22 -3.17
CA CYS A 121 6.18 3.33 -3.03
C CYS A 121 5.39 3.78 -1.79
N CYS A 122 4.09 4.06 -1.95
CA CYS A 122 3.16 4.39 -0.87
C CYS A 122 1.96 3.45 -1.00
N MET A 123 2.01 2.34 -0.29
CA MET A 123 1.08 1.23 -0.46
C MET A 123 0.24 1.00 0.77
N GLU A 124 -1.10 1.02 0.61
CA GLU A 124 -2.04 0.75 1.70
C GLU A 124 -1.86 1.72 2.89
N VAL A 125 -1.67 3.01 2.58
CA VAL A 125 -1.49 4.09 3.56
C VAL A 125 -2.61 5.12 3.48
N LEU A 126 -2.92 5.62 2.27
CA LEU A 126 -3.86 6.73 2.07
C LEU A 126 -5.30 6.42 2.52
N GLU A 127 -5.68 5.15 2.51
CA GLU A 127 -6.98 4.72 3.02
C GLU A 127 -7.11 4.87 4.54
N HIS A 128 -6.01 5.00 5.25
CA HIS A 128 -6.02 5.20 6.70
C HIS A 128 -6.00 6.68 7.09
N CYS A 129 -5.64 7.56 6.16
CA CYS A 129 -5.56 8.99 6.40
C CYS A 129 -6.95 9.63 6.48
N VAL A 130 -7.12 10.64 7.33
CA VAL A 130 -8.24 11.57 7.22
C VAL A 130 -8.02 12.51 6.04
N ASP A 131 -9.12 13.09 5.50
CA ASP A 131 -9.03 13.84 4.23
C ASP A 131 -7.97 14.98 4.26
N ALA A 132 -7.79 15.64 5.41
CA ALA A 132 -6.75 16.67 5.59
C ALA A 132 -5.33 16.10 5.50
N ASP A 133 -5.10 14.92 6.08
CA ASP A 133 -3.78 14.28 6.10
C ASP A 133 -3.39 13.75 4.73
N VAL A 134 -4.37 13.44 3.85
CA VAL A 134 -4.08 13.02 2.47
C VAL A 134 -3.31 14.09 1.70
N ASP A 135 -3.74 15.36 1.81
CA ASP A 135 -3.06 16.48 1.11
C ASP A 135 -1.65 16.70 1.67
N TYR A 136 -1.46 16.61 3.01
CA TYR A 136 -0.13 16.68 3.64
C TYR A 136 0.79 15.55 3.19
N LEU A 137 0.27 14.33 3.16
CA LEU A 137 1.05 13.17 2.74
C LEU A 137 1.48 13.30 1.28
N LEU A 138 0.57 13.70 0.38
CA LEU A 138 0.90 13.91 -1.02
C LEU A 138 1.92 15.04 -1.22
N GLU A 139 1.89 16.10 -0.39
CA GLU A 139 2.89 17.15 -0.36
C GLU A 139 4.27 16.65 0.08
N ASP A 140 4.30 15.82 1.11
CA ASP A 140 5.53 15.19 1.58
C ASP A 140 6.13 14.27 0.51
N LEU A 141 5.32 13.44 -0.15
CA LEU A 141 5.77 12.63 -1.28
C LEU A 141 6.33 13.47 -2.43
N ASP A 142 5.72 14.63 -2.74
CA ASP A 142 6.24 15.54 -3.77
C ASP A 142 7.59 16.14 -3.36
N ARG A 143 7.74 16.56 -2.11
CA ARG A 143 8.99 17.08 -1.57
C ARG A 143 10.13 16.06 -1.66
N LEU A 144 9.85 14.80 -1.32
CA LEU A 144 10.81 13.70 -1.27
C LEU A 144 11.21 13.18 -2.66
N LEU A 145 10.35 13.35 -3.67
CA LEU A 145 10.55 12.82 -5.02
C LEU A 145 11.64 13.57 -5.78
N ALA A 146 12.61 12.83 -6.29
CA ALA A 146 13.66 13.38 -7.16
C ALA A 146 13.09 13.87 -8.52
N PRO A 147 13.76 14.81 -9.19
CA PRO A 147 13.44 15.17 -10.57
C PRO A 147 13.45 13.93 -11.48
N GLY A 148 12.39 13.75 -12.28
CA GLY A 148 12.25 12.57 -13.16
C GLY A 148 11.92 11.26 -12.44
N GLY A 149 11.71 11.30 -11.12
CA GLY A 149 11.27 10.14 -10.33
C GLY A 149 9.78 9.82 -10.49
N ALA A 150 9.38 8.70 -9.94
CA ALA A 150 7.99 8.24 -9.95
C ALA A 150 7.48 7.83 -8.56
N ILE A 151 6.18 7.91 -8.39
CA ILE A 151 5.46 7.44 -7.19
C ILE A 151 4.53 6.31 -7.61
N ILE A 152 4.54 5.22 -6.86
CA ILE A 152 3.58 4.12 -6.95
C ILE A 152 2.69 4.19 -5.71
N ILE A 153 1.42 4.49 -5.90
CA ILE A 153 0.40 4.51 -4.84
C ILE A 153 -0.50 3.31 -5.02
N SER A 154 -0.76 2.55 -3.96
CA SER A 154 -1.83 1.55 -3.97
C SER A 154 -2.79 1.74 -2.81
N VAL A 155 -4.06 1.45 -3.07
CA VAL A 155 -5.13 1.47 -2.06
C VAL A 155 -6.14 0.37 -2.34
N PRO A 156 -6.88 -0.09 -1.29
CA PRO A 156 -7.91 -1.11 -1.48
C PRO A 156 -9.11 -0.59 -2.26
N ILE A 157 -9.76 -1.49 -3.00
CA ILE A 157 -11.04 -1.23 -3.65
C ILE A 157 -12.14 -1.62 -2.68
N GLU A 158 -12.78 -0.63 -2.06
CA GLU A 158 -13.90 -0.80 -1.13
C GLU A 158 -15.20 -0.19 -1.71
N VAL A 159 -15.30 -0.15 -3.05
CA VAL A 159 -16.46 0.32 -3.81
C VAL A 159 -16.72 -0.59 -5.01
N GLY A 160 -17.94 -0.55 -5.52
CA GLY A 160 -18.34 -1.35 -6.67
C GLY A 160 -18.88 -2.73 -6.31
N PRO A 161 -19.38 -3.49 -7.28
CA PRO A 161 -20.05 -4.79 -7.04
C PRO A 161 -19.14 -5.81 -6.34
N ALA A 162 -17.83 -5.76 -6.57
CA ALA A 162 -16.85 -6.63 -5.92
C ALA A 162 -16.86 -6.53 -4.39
N LEU A 163 -17.28 -5.37 -3.84
CA LEU A 163 -17.40 -5.18 -2.39
C LEU A 163 -18.39 -6.19 -1.77
N ILE A 164 -19.49 -6.52 -2.45
CA ILE A 164 -20.48 -7.49 -1.93
C ILE A 164 -19.81 -8.85 -1.72
N GLY A 165 -19.07 -9.33 -2.73
CA GLY A 165 -18.32 -10.58 -2.64
C GLY A 165 -17.24 -10.55 -1.55
N LYS A 166 -16.49 -9.43 -1.45
CA LYS A 166 -15.48 -9.22 -0.39
C LYS A 166 -16.10 -9.29 1.00
N GLU A 167 -17.24 -8.63 1.21
CA GLU A 167 -17.94 -8.64 2.51
C GLU A 167 -18.46 -10.03 2.87
N LEU A 168 -18.98 -10.79 1.91
CA LEU A 168 -19.35 -12.19 2.13
C LEU A 168 -18.14 -13.04 2.55
N LEU A 169 -17.03 -12.93 1.82
CA LEU A 169 -15.80 -13.66 2.16
C LEU A 169 -15.24 -13.24 3.52
N ARG A 170 -15.26 -11.95 3.84
CA ARG A 170 -14.86 -11.41 5.15
C ARG A 170 -15.77 -11.93 6.28
N ALA A 171 -17.08 -12.02 6.05
CA ALA A 171 -18.02 -12.56 7.02
C ALA A 171 -17.75 -14.05 7.30
N ILE A 172 -17.48 -14.85 6.26
CA ILE A 172 -17.11 -16.26 6.39
C ILE A 172 -15.78 -16.39 7.13
N ALA A 173 -14.77 -15.60 6.76
CA ALA A 173 -13.46 -15.61 7.41
C ALA A 173 -13.56 -15.23 8.90
N GLY A 174 -14.36 -14.19 9.23
CA GLY A 174 -14.59 -13.77 10.61
C GLY A 174 -15.25 -14.86 11.47
N ARG A 175 -16.29 -15.54 10.92
CA ARG A 175 -16.93 -16.68 11.61
C ARG A 175 -15.97 -17.85 11.84
N ARG A 176 -15.00 -18.05 10.94
CA ARG A 176 -13.97 -19.09 11.05
C ARG A 176 -12.74 -18.63 11.83
N ARG A 177 -12.75 -17.41 12.39
CA ARG A 177 -11.62 -16.80 13.10
C ARG A 177 -10.32 -16.81 12.30
N ILE A 178 -10.40 -16.56 10.99
CA ILE A 178 -9.25 -16.44 10.11
C ILE A 178 -8.79 -14.97 10.13
N GLY A 179 -7.57 -14.71 10.56
CA GLY A 179 -7.03 -13.36 10.71
C GLY A 179 -7.84 -12.53 11.71
N ASP A 180 -7.89 -11.19 11.49
CA ASP A 180 -8.61 -10.23 12.35
C ASP A 180 -9.99 -9.88 11.80
N TYR A 181 -10.51 -10.62 10.84
CA TYR A 181 -11.81 -10.33 10.23
C TYR A 181 -12.98 -10.38 11.22
N GLN A 182 -12.81 -10.98 12.38
CA GLN A 182 -13.79 -10.95 13.47
C GLN A 182 -13.97 -9.55 14.10
N TYR A 183 -12.95 -8.67 14.03
CA TYR A 183 -12.96 -7.33 14.61
C TYR A 183 -13.22 -6.23 13.59
N ARG A 184 -13.56 -6.59 12.35
CA ARG A 184 -13.79 -5.62 11.28
C ARG A 184 -15.04 -4.78 11.50
N ASP A 185 -15.00 -3.54 11.01
CA ASP A 185 -16.19 -2.73 10.86
C ASP A 185 -17.08 -3.31 9.75
N SER A 186 -18.30 -3.70 10.09
CA SER A 186 -19.25 -4.26 9.13
C SER A 186 -20.12 -3.16 8.51
N TYR A 187 -20.54 -3.37 7.26
CA TYR A 187 -21.51 -2.50 6.60
C TYR A 187 -22.93 -2.83 7.05
N ARG A 188 -23.77 -1.79 7.26
CA ARG A 188 -25.22 -1.95 7.21
C ARG A 188 -25.64 -2.19 5.76
N TRP A 189 -26.77 -2.88 5.55
CA TRP A 189 -27.20 -3.23 4.19
C TRP A 189 -27.30 -2.02 3.25
N GLY A 190 -27.90 -0.91 3.70
CA GLY A 190 -28.00 0.33 2.92
C GLY A 190 -26.64 0.96 2.60
N GLU A 191 -25.67 0.92 3.54
CA GLU A 191 -24.31 1.39 3.30
C GLU A 191 -23.61 0.53 2.25
N LEU A 192 -23.75 -0.80 2.37
CA LEU A 192 -23.16 -1.76 1.42
C LEU A 192 -23.67 -1.51 0.00
N MET A 193 -24.97 -1.34 -0.17
CA MET A 193 -25.57 -1.07 -1.48
C MET A 193 -25.13 0.29 -2.04
N ARG A 194 -25.07 1.33 -1.20
CA ARG A 194 -24.53 2.65 -1.61
C ARG A 194 -23.08 2.54 -2.08
N MET A 195 -22.23 1.77 -1.38
CA MET A 195 -20.83 1.59 -1.76
C MET A 195 -20.68 0.66 -2.96
N ALA A 196 -21.53 -0.34 -3.12
CA ALA A 196 -21.54 -1.20 -4.31
C ALA A 196 -21.91 -0.44 -5.59
N CYS A 197 -22.75 0.59 -5.48
CA CYS A 197 -23.13 1.47 -6.60
C CYS A 197 -22.38 2.82 -6.60
N ALA A 198 -21.30 2.95 -5.81
CA ALA A 198 -20.64 4.22 -5.57
C ALA A 198 -19.97 4.79 -6.83
N GLY A 199 -20.23 6.08 -7.10
CA GLY A 199 -19.42 6.94 -7.94
C GLY A 199 -18.36 7.70 -7.13
N ALA A 200 -17.61 8.60 -7.76
CA ALA A 200 -16.57 9.41 -7.09
C ALA A 200 -17.15 10.33 -5.99
N ALA A 201 -18.37 10.82 -6.14
CA ALA A 201 -19.01 11.68 -5.16
C ALA A 201 -19.61 10.95 -3.95
N THR A 202 -19.67 9.62 -3.98
CA THR A 202 -20.30 8.85 -2.91
C THR A 202 -19.45 8.83 -1.65
N VAL A 203 -20.06 9.24 -0.54
CA VAL A 203 -19.44 9.27 0.80
C VAL A 203 -20.37 8.57 1.78
N ILE A 204 -19.83 7.75 2.65
CA ILE A 204 -20.47 7.27 3.87
C ILE A 204 -19.55 7.57 5.07
N ALA A 205 -20.11 7.56 6.28
CA ALA A 205 -19.30 7.72 7.49
C ALA A 205 -18.24 6.62 7.59
N ARG A 206 -17.02 7.01 7.86
CA ARG A 206 -15.87 6.10 8.04
C ARG A 206 -15.53 6.03 9.52
N PRO A 207 -15.50 4.84 10.13
CA PRO A 207 -15.02 4.68 11.50
C PRO A 207 -13.57 5.13 11.62
N THR A 208 -13.24 5.71 12.77
CA THR A 208 -11.87 6.08 13.15
C THR A 208 -11.44 5.27 14.36
N HIS A 209 -10.17 4.94 14.41
CA HIS A 209 -9.54 4.23 15.52
C HIS A 209 -8.30 4.98 15.97
N PRO A 210 -7.94 4.94 17.26
CA PRO A 210 -6.68 5.51 17.73
C PRO A 210 -5.48 4.89 17.00
N PHE A 211 -4.55 5.73 16.56
CA PHE A 211 -3.32 5.29 15.92
C PHE A 211 -2.18 6.26 16.29
N GLY A 212 -1.19 5.77 17.04
CA GLY A 212 -0.14 6.61 17.60
C GLY A 212 -0.72 7.72 18.46
N THR A 213 -0.39 8.97 18.15
CA THR A 213 -0.94 10.19 18.80
C THR A 213 -2.17 10.76 18.09
N GLY A 214 -2.58 10.14 16.98
CA GLY A 214 -3.69 10.59 16.15
C GLY A 214 -4.79 9.54 15.96
N VAL A 215 -5.47 9.62 14.85
CA VAL A 215 -6.54 8.70 14.47
C VAL A 215 -6.31 8.19 13.03
N ALA A 216 -6.69 6.95 12.79
CA ALA A 216 -6.71 6.37 11.45
C ALA A 216 -8.11 5.89 11.10
N HIS A 217 -8.46 5.94 9.82
CA HIS A 217 -9.69 5.35 9.33
C HIS A 217 -9.57 3.84 9.15
N SER A 218 -10.66 3.12 9.36
CA SER A 218 -10.79 1.76 8.86
C SER A 218 -11.05 1.74 7.34
N HIS A 219 -10.96 0.57 6.73
CA HIS A 219 -11.26 0.41 5.30
C HIS A 219 -12.74 0.62 4.97
N LYS A 220 -13.65 0.49 5.94
CA LYS A 220 -15.09 0.70 5.74
C LYS A 220 -15.36 2.10 5.20
N GLY A 221 -16.07 2.17 4.09
CA GLY A 221 -16.47 3.45 3.48
C GLY A 221 -15.37 4.14 2.67
N PHE A 222 -14.21 3.53 2.54
CA PHE A 222 -13.15 4.09 1.70
C PHE A 222 -13.54 4.05 0.22
N ASN A 223 -13.40 5.18 -0.46
CA ASN A 223 -13.70 5.31 -1.89
C ASN A 223 -12.46 5.81 -2.64
N TRP A 224 -11.72 4.87 -3.23
CA TRP A 224 -10.48 5.16 -3.96
C TRP A 224 -10.67 6.16 -5.12
N ARG A 225 -11.88 6.24 -5.72
CA ARG A 225 -12.15 7.17 -6.82
C ARG A 225 -12.01 8.63 -6.39
N ARG A 226 -12.20 8.92 -5.10
CA ARG A 226 -12.02 10.26 -4.53
C ARG A 226 -10.55 10.68 -4.47
N LEU A 227 -9.62 9.74 -4.36
CA LEU A 227 -8.19 10.05 -4.31
C LEU A 227 -7.66 10.58 -5.64
N ARG A 228 -8.34 10.30 -6.74
CA ARG A 228 -7.87 10.73 -8.05
C ARG A 228 -7.67 12.24 -8.13
N SER A 229 -8.64 13.02 -7.64
CA SER A 229 -8.57 14.49 -7.66
C SER A 229 -7.40 15.05 -6.81
N PRO A 230 -7.19 14.71 -5.54
CA PRO A 230 -6.02 15.18 -4.79
C PRO A 230 -4.68 14.73 -5.41
N ILE A 231 -4.60 13.53 -5.97
CA ILE A 231 -3.40 13.07 -6.68
C ILE A 231 -3.16 13.94 -7.92
N GLU A 232 -4.16 14.17 -8.77
CA GLU A 232 -4.04 14.94 -10.02
C GLU A 232 -3.75 16.42 -9.79
N ARG A 233 -3.99 16.97 -8.59
CA ARG A 233 -3.57 18.34 -8.25
C ARG A 233 -2.05 18.49 -8.12
N ARG A 234 -1.31 17.41 -7.84
CA ARG A 234 0.14 17.43 -7.58
C ARG A 234 0.96 16.60 -8.55
N PHE A 235 0.34 15.60 -9.16
CA PHE A 235 1.02 14.61 -10.00
C PHE A 235 0.24 14.33 -11.28
N VAL A 236 0.97 13.92 -12.32
CA VAL A 236 0.39 13.32 -13.52
C VAL A 236 0.23 11.81 -13.27
N ILE A 237 -1.00 11.29 -13.29
CA ILE A 237 -1.25 9.85 -13.27
C ILE A 237 -0.92 9.29 -14.67
N ARG A 238 0.18 8.54 -14.79
CA ARG A 238 0.64 7.93 -16.04
C ARG A 238 0.00 6.59 -16.33
N ASP A 239 -0.36 5.86 -15.27
CA ASP A 239 -0.91 4.52 -15.43
C ASP A 239 -1.81 4.19 -14.24
N VAL A 240 -2.89 3.43 -14.50
CA VAL A 240 -3.79 2.89 -13.48
C VAL A 240 -3.92 1.40 -13.71
N ARG A 241 -3.53 0.61 -12.71
CA ARG A 241 -3.58 -0.85 -12.73
C ARG A 241 -4.45 -1.40 -11.64
N PHE A 242 -4.82 -2.66 -11.77
CA PHE A 242 -5.65 -3.36 -10.79
C PHE A 242 -5.03 -4.71 -10.45
N SER A 243 -5.17 -5.15 -9.21
CA SER A 243 -4.75 -6.48 -8.79
C SER A 243 -5.80 -7.17 -7.93
N PRO A 244 -5.92 -8.49 -7.99
CA PRO A 244 -5.09 -9.45 -8.72
C PRO A 244 -5.36 -9.55 -10.24
N PHE A 245 -6.42 -8.93 -10.78
CA PHE A 245 -6.84 -9.01 -12.19
C PHE A 245 -6.81 -7.63 -12.83
N ASP A 246 -5.84 -7.38 -13.69
CA ASP A 246 -5.64 -6.06 -14.31
C ASP A 246 -6.63 -5.76 -15.45
N GLY A 247 -7.25 -6.75 -16.05
CA GLY A 247 -8.10 -6.59 -17.24
C GLY A 247 -9.57 -6.20 -17.00
N PHE A 248 -10.07 -6.11 -15.76
CA PHE A 248 -11.50 -5.97 -15.44
C PHE A 248 -11.87 -4.66 -14.74
N ALA A 249 -11.10 -3.58 -14.96
CA ALA A 249 -11.38 -2.24 -14.45
C ALA A 249 -11.80 -2.20 -12.97
N GLY A 250 -11.20 -3.01 -12.14
CA GLY A 250 -11.46 -3.08 -10.70
C GLY A 250 -12.66 -3.92 -10.25
N TRP A 251 -13.48 -4.45 -11.16
CA TRP A 251 -14.68 -5.22 -10.80
C TRP A 251 -14.40 -6.52 -10.06
N LEU A 252 -13.28 -7.17 -10.37
CA LEU A 252 -12.83 -8.41 -9.72
C LEU A 252 -11.54 -8.23 -8.91
N SER A 253 -11.12 -6.98 -8.71
CA SER A 253 -9.85 -6.67 -8.08
C SER A 253 -10.02 -6.15 -6.67
N SER A 254 -9.00 -6.33 -5.87
CA SER A 254 -8.97 -5.92 -4.46
C SER A 254 -8.22 -4.61 -4.24
N GLN A 255 -7.33 -4.23 -5.17
CA GLN A 255 -6.53 -3.01 -5.12
C GLN A 255 -6.50 -2.29 -6.46
N VAL A 256 -6.36 -0.97 -6.37
CA VAL A 256 -6.02 -0.08 -7.47
C VAL A 256 -4.62 0.49 -7.23
N TRP A 257 -3.89 0.68 -8.31
CA TRP A 257 -2.52 1.17 -8.36
C TRP A 257 -2.46 2.40 -9.25
N PHE A 258 -1.80 3.46 -8.78
CA PHE A 258 -1.51 4.65 -9.55
C PHE A 258 0.01 4.77 -9.69
N ARG A 259 0.50 4.87 -10.92
CA ARG A 259 1.86 5.29 -11.21
C ARG A 259 1.82 6.76 -11.57
N CYS A 260 2.48 7.56 -10.77
CA CYS A 260 2.43 9.02 -10.84
C CYS A 260 3.83 9.58 -11.09
N GLU A 261 3.87 10.71 -11.78
CA GLU A 261 5.07 11.52 -11.98
C GLU A 261 4.74 12.95 -11.58
N ARG A 262 5.77 13.76 -11.28
CA ARG A 262 5.56 15.18 -10.97
C ARG A 262 4.90 15.91 -12.13
N LEU A 263 4.10 16.90 -11.82
CA LEU A 263 3.63 17.86 -12.81
C LEU A 263 4.84 18.58 -13.44
N PRO A 264 4.79 18.89 -14.76
CA PRO A 264 5.88 19.54 -15.48
C PRO A 264 6.15 20.96 -14.99
#